data_772d751d67ff1ec655c8eb3ddab73ae7
#
_entry.id   772d751d67ff1ec655c8eb3ddab73ae7
#
_cell.length_a   1.000
_cell.length_b   1.000
_cell.length_c   1.000
_cell.angle_alpha   90.00
_cell.angle_beta   90.00
_cell.angle_gamma   90.00
#
_symmetry.space_group_name_H-M   'P 1'
#
loop_
_entity.id
_entity.type
_entity.pdbx_description
1 polymer ?
#
loop_
_entity_poly.entity_id
_entity_poly.type
_entity_poly.pdbx_seq_one_letter_code
_entity_poly.pdbx_strand_id
1 'polypeptide(L)'
;EYCSVLLDCEKNNLPIKPAYSNGELIEFIKQTQMLTGDNEISIYFFGGEPSLEYDDIERLIDIAKKELSSFSLKFVLHTNGLRLDVLPDKILNELTLIMFSINYEKIPHHILHPSYFSTIIDNALSIKERRPLPIIARLTVTEKTSIFTELLQVSNFFDYVYWQIENCDTFNNATVFKNTYIYEVEKTFEYWLKYLEQGVMLKYIPFMAVLKFMFFHDRNDNEFSCGYSRGMIYIQTNGMCYACSDNVEGNVHYMGDIHKGVTLPHHKLTEFKCNKCPYRSLCMGRCGRMHVEFSIEHINDYCQMNQAMFKLFLNNKELLEQIIERNPTFKDELENWILEYTEFTP
;
A
#
# COMPACT_ATOMS: atom_id res chain seq x y z
N GLU A 1 3.69 2.09 -21.02
CA GLU A 1 3.57 3.53 -20.61
C GLU A 1 2.89 3.75 -19.25
N TYR A 2 2.62 2.71 -18.49
CA TYR A 2 1.73 2.78 -17.32
C TYR A 2 2.39 2.23 -16.05
N CYS A 3 3.31 1.30 -16.16
CA CYS A 3 3.99 0.69 -15.02
C CYS A 3 5.28 1.45 -14.72
N SER A 4 5.36 2.13 -13.54
CA SER A 4 6.55 2.86 -13.11
C SER A 4 7.79 1.94 -13.05
N VAL A 5 7.61 0.71 -12.60
CA VAL A 5 8.69 -0.30 -12.53
C VAL A 5 9.21 -0.67 -13.91
N LEU A 6 8.33 -0.88 -14.90
CA LEU A 6 8.75 -1.21 -16.26
C LEU A 6 9.49 -0.04 -16.91
N LEU A 7 8.97 1.17 -16.73
CA LEU A 7 9.62 2.40 -17.23
C LEU A 7 11.00 2.61 -16.58
N ASP A 8 11.13 2.32 -15.30
CA ASP A 8 12.40 2.40 -14.58
C ASP A 8 13.39 1.33 -15.10
N CYS A 9 12.93 0.10 -15.33
CA CYS A 9 13.73 -0.95 -15.93
C CYS A 9 14.24 -0.58 -17.32
N GLU A 10 13.39 -0.03 -18.18
CA GLU A 10 13.76 0.38 -19.53
C GLU A 10 14.73 1.59 -19.52
N LYS A 11 14.42 2.64 -18.75
CA LYS A 11 15.26 3.84 -18.66
C LYS A 11 16.65 3.58 -18.09
N ASN A 12 16.74 2.72 -17.06
CA ASN A 12 17.97 2.45 -16.34
C ASN A 12 18.67 1.15 -16.81
N ASN A 13 18.13 0.50 -17.84
CA ASN A 13 18.65 -0.76 -18.38
C ASN A 13 18.87 -1.82 -17.28
N LEU A 14 17.88 -1.96 -16.40
CA LEU A 14 17.95 -2.87 -15.27
C LEU A 14 17.84 -4.34 -15.73
N PRO A 15 18.52 -5.27 -15.06
CA PRO A 15 18.37 -6.69 -15.34
C PRO A 15 16.93 -7.15 -15.03
N ILE A 16 16.39 -8.04 -15.88
CA ILE A 16 15.05 -8.60 -15.72
C ILE A 16 14.96 -9.45 -14.43
N LYS A 17 16.04 -10.17 -14.10
CA LYS A 17 16.15 -10.94 -12.85
C LYS A 17 17.13 -10.28 -11.89
N PRO A 18 17.00 -10.53 -10.58
CA PRO A 18 17.97 -10.04 -9.62
C PRO A 18 19.41 -10.43 -9.99
N ALA A 19 20.29 -9.44 -10.01
CA ALA A 19 21.74 -9.64 -10.24
C ALA A 19 22.47 -10.07 -8.96
N TYR A 20 21.73 -10.41 -7.92
CA TYR A 20 22.21 -10.87 -6.63
C TYR A 20 21.53 -12.20 -6.26
N SER A 21 22.19 -12.97 -5.43
CA SER A 21 21.67 -14.25 -4.92
C SER A 21 20.74 -14.04 -3.72
N ASN A 22 19.89 -15.04 -3.45
CA ASN A 22 19.09 -15.06 -2.22
C ASN A 22 19.98 -15.03 -0.96
N GLY A 23 21.18 -15.60 -0.99
CA GLY A 23 22.12 -15.56 0.13
C GLY A 23 22.61 -14.15 0.43
N GLU A 24 22.96 -13.37 -0.60
CA GLU A 24 23.38 -11.98 -0.46
C GLU A 24 22.23 -11.11 0.07
N LEU A 25 21.02 -11.34 -0.42
CA LEU A 25 19.82 -10.64 0.09
C LEU A 25 19.57 -10.95 1.58
N ILE A 26 19.67 -12.20 2.00
CA ILE A 26 19.50 -12.58 3.41
C ILE A 26 20.57 -11.95 4.30
N GLU A 27 21.81 -11.92 3.84
CA GLU A 27 22.89 -11.27 4.59
C GLU A 27 22.67 -9.76 4.72
N PHE A 28 22.23 -9.12 3.64
CA PHE A 28 21.81 -7.71 3.66
C PHE A 28 20.66 -7.46 4.66
N ILE A 29 19.64 -8.32 4.70
CA ILE A 29 18.53 -8.22 5.64
C ILE A 29 19.06 -8.32 7.09
N LYS A 30 19.95 -9.27 7.40
CA LYS A 30 20.57 -9.41 8.73
C LYS A 30 21.30 -8.12 9.15
N GLN A 31 22.09 -7.56 8.24
CA GLN A 31 22.82 -6.31 8.51
C GLN A 31 21.88 -5.13 8.73
N THR A 32 20.80 -5.04 7.96
CA THR A 32 19.80 -3.96 8.10
C THR A 32 19.02 -4.07 9.41
N GLN A 33 18.67 -5.28 9.84
CA GLN A 33 18.01 -5.52 11.13
C GLN A 33 18.89 -5.10 12.32
N MET A 34 20.20 -5.23 12.20
CA MET A 34 21.12 -4.70 13.22
C MET A 34 21.06 -3.17 13.34
N LEU A 35 20.67 -2.46 12.27
CA LEU A 35 20.54 -0.99 12.26
C LEU A 35 19.20 -0.54 12.85
N THR A 36 18.10 -1.27 12.56
CA THR A 36 16.75 -0.89 13.00
C THR A 36 16.42 -1.41 14.40
N GLY A 37 16.97 -2.56 14.76
CA GLY A 37 16.67 -3.22 16.03
C GLY A 37 15.28 -3.89 16.07
N ASP A 38 14.57 -3.98 14.93
CA ASP A 38 13.25 -4.57 14.84
C ASP A 38 13.32 -6.11 14.91
N ASN A 39 12.34 -6.72 15.56
CA ASN A 39 12.21 -8.18 15.63
C ASN A 39 11.32 -8.77 14.54
N GLU A 40 10.74 -7.93 13.70
CA GLU A 40 9.86 -8.32 12.61
C GLU A 40 10.46 -7.92 11.25
N ILE A 41 10.30 -8.80 10.27
CA ILE A 41 10.73 -8.61 8.89
C ILE A 41 9.56 -8.92 7.97
N SER A 42 9.14 -7.95 7.19
CA SER A 42 8.15 -8.14 6.13
C SER A 42 8.83 -8.13 4.77
N ILE A 43 8.73 -9.22 4.03
CA ILE A 43 9.26 -9.37 2.67
C ILE A 43 8.10 -9.24 1.68
N TYR A 44 8.17 -8.20 0.85
CA TYR A 44 7.17 -7.94 -0.19
C TYR A 44 7.68 -8.44 -1.54
N PHE A 45 6.98 -9.41 -2.10
CA PHE A 45 7.17 -9.80 -3.49
C PHE A 45 6.43 -8.79 -4.36
N PHE A 46 7.21 -7.89 -4.94
CA PHE A 46 6.76 -6.75 -5.74
C PHE A 46 7.67 -6.60 -6.95
N GLY A 47 7.38 -5.68 -7.84
CA GLY A 47 8.22 -5.40 -9.00
C GLY A 47 7.42 -5.54 -10.28
N GLY A 48 7.88 -6.25 -11.31
CA GLY A 48 7.10 -6.52 -12.51
C GLY A 48 5.81 -7.29 -12.19
N GLU A 49 5.79 -8.57 -12.42
CA GLU A 49 4.73 -9.46 -11.94
C GLU A 49 5.35 -10.64 -11.21
N PRO A 50 5.32 -10.69 -9.87
CA PRO A 50 5.97 -11.73 -9.08
C PRO A 50 5.42 -13.14 -9.38
N SER A 51 4.18 -13.25 -9.82
CA SER A 51 3.58 -14.55 -10.18
C SER A 51 4.23 -15.25 -11.39
N LEU A 52 5.16 -14.58 -12.06
CA LEU A 52 5.98 -15.17 -13.11
C LEU A 52 7.20 -15.95 -12.56
N GLU A 53 7.56 -15.74 -11.28
CA GLU A 53 8.81 -16.23 -10.69
C GLU A 53 8.56 -17.02 -9.38
N TYR A 54 7.54 -17.88 -9.36
CA TYR A 54 7.17 -18.67 -8.17
C TYR A 54 8.32 -19.55 -7.64
N ASP A 55 9.16 -20.12 -8.51
CA ASP A 55 10.31 -20.92 -8.09
C ASP A 55 11.35 -20.10 -7.30
N ASP A 56 11.56 -18.84 -7.70
CA ASP A 56 12.48 -17.95 -7.01
C ASP A 56 11.89 -17.47 -5.67
N ILE A 57 10.59 -17.19 -5.63
CA ILE A 57 9.86 -16.86 -4.41
C ILE A 57 9.93 -18.01 -3.41
N GLU A 58 9.66 -19.24 -3.83
CA GLU A 58 9.71 -20.41 -2.97
C GLU A 58 11.09 -20.59 -2.36
N ARG A 59 12.14 -20.52 -3.18
CA ARG A 59 13.54 -20.62 -2.72
C ARG A 59 13.88 -19.53 -1.70
N LEU A 60 13.44 -18.29 -1.94
CA LEU A 60 13.70 -17.18 -1.01
C LEU A 60 12.98 -17.39 0.33
N ILE A 61 11.72 -17.83 0.30
CA ILE A 61 10.97 -18.16 1.52
C ILE A 61 11.69 -19.24 2.33
N ASP A 62 12.10 -20.34 1.69
CA ASP A 62 12.78 -21.44 2.36
C ASP A 62 14.09 -20.97 3.03
N ILE A 63 14.90 -20.19 2.33
CA ILE A 63 16.16 -19.66 2.86
C ILE A 63 15.88 -18.66 3.99
N ALA A 64 14.93 -17.75 3.81
CA ALA A 64 14.58 -16.75 4.81
C ALA A 64 14.10 -17.42 6.12
N LYS A 65 13.22 -18.40 6.05
CA LYS A 65 12.75 -19.16 7.23
C LYS A 65 13.87 -19.86 7.97
N LYS A 66 14.85 -20.38 7.25
CA LYS A 66 16.01 -21.05 7.86
C LYS A 66 16.99 -20.06 8.48
N GLU A 67 17.38 -19.02 7.75
CA GLU A 67 18.48 -18.14 8.10
C GLU A 67 18.06 -16.96 8.98
N LEU A 68 16.75 -16.60 8.98
CA LEU A 68 16.15 -15.52 9.77
C LEU A 68 15.17 -16.05 10.82
N SER A 69 15.35 -17.28 11.27
CA SER A 69 14.44 -17.98 12.20
C SER A 69 14.29 -17.33 13.58
N SER A 70 15.18 -16.40 13.94
CA SER A 70 15.08 -15.59 15.16
C SER A 70 14.13 -14.40 15.06
N PHE A 71 13.66 -14.08 13.84
CA PHE A 71 12.76 -12.97 13.57
C PHE A 71 11.34 -13.45 13.27
N SER A 72 10.36 -12.59 13.51
CA SER A 72 9.00 -12.77 13.01
C SER A 72 8.97 -12.43 11.53
N LEU A 73 8.74 -13.42 10.66
CA LEU A 73 8.74 -13.24 9.22
C LEU A 73 7.31 -13.12 8.69
N LYS A 74 7.10 -12.16 7.81
CA LYS A 74 5.86 -11.97 7.07
C LYS A 74 6.18 -11.91 5.57
N PHE A 75 5.36 -12.58 4.77
CA PHE A 75 5.51 -12.61 3.31
C PHE A 75 4.25 -12.06 2.67
N VAL A 76 4.42 -11.06 1.82
CA VAL A 76 3.33 -10.37 1.13
C VAL A 76 3.51 -10.50 -0.38
N LEU A 77 2.47 -10.92 -1.06
CA LEU A 77 2.45 -10.97 -2.53
C LEU A 77 1.63 -9.80 -3.07
N HIS A 78 2.25 -8.94 -3.88
CA HIS A 78 1.58 -7.86 -4.59
C HIS A 78 1.56 -8.19 -6.09
N THR A 79 0.38 -8.45 -6.65
CA THR A 79 0.21 -9.05 -7.98
C THR A 79 -0.92 -8.39 -8.77
N ASN A 80 -0.91 -8.53 -10.09
CA ASN A 80 -2.05 -8.21 -10.95
C ASN A 80 -3.19 -9.25 -10.85
N GLY A 81 -2.97 -10.36 -10.16
CA GLY A 81 -3.97 -11.39 -9.87
C GLY A 81 -4.29 -12.36 -11.01
N LEU A 82 -3.62 -12.25 -12.17
CA LEU A 82 -3.99 -13.03 -13.36
C LEU A 82 -3.48 -14.47 -13.36
N ARG A 83 -2.46 -14.80 -12.56
CA ARG A 83 -1.80 -16.11 -12.53
C ARG A 83 -1.84 -16.79 -11.17
N LEU A 84 -2.82 -16.47 -10.34
CA LEU A 84 -2.95 -17.09 -9.02
C LEU A 84 -3.59 -18.49 -9.08
N ASP A 85 -4.18 -18.84 -10.21
CA ASP A 85 -4.63 -20.21 -10.50
C ASP A 85 -3.50 -21.25 -10.39
N VAL A 86 -2.26 -20.85 -10.73
CA VAL A 86 -1.06 -21.69 -10.66
C VAL A 86 -0.17 -21.40 -9.47
N LEU A 87 -0.62 -20.60 -8.49
CA LEU A 87 0.13 -20.32 -7.25
C LEU A 87 0.31 -21.62 -6.46
N PRO A 88 1.56 -22.06 -6.19
CA PRO A 88 1.82 -23.27 -5.40
C PRO A 88 1.30 -23.14 -3.97
N ASP A 89 0.68 -24.21 -3.46
CA ASP A 89 0.20 -24.25 -2.06
C ASP A 89 1.34 -24.03 -1.05
N LYS A 90 2.55 -24.45 -1.37
CA LYS A 90 3.73 -24.25 -0.54
C LYS A 90 3.99 -22.75 -0.31
N ILE A 91 3.90 -21.94 -1.37
CA ILE A 91 4.01 -20.46 -1.24
C ILE A 91 2.79 -19.91 -0.54
N LEU A 92 1.58 -20.28 -1.00
CA LEU A 92 0.32 -19.78 -0.44
C LEU A 92 0.28 -19.96 1.09
N ASN A 93 0.77 -21.10 1.60
CA ASN A 93 0.79 -21.39 3.02
C ASN A 93 1.74 -20.51 3.85
N GLU A 94 2.68 -19.85 3.23
CA GLU A 94 3.63 -18.94 3.88
C GLU A 94 3.22 -17.47 3.78
N LEU A 95 2.36 -17.13 2.80
CA LEU A 95 1.92 -15.74 2.63
C LEU A 95 1.08 -15.27 3.82
N THR A 96 1.29 -14.07 4.26
CA THR A 96 0.50 -13.40 5.29
C THR A 96 -0.66 -12.61 4.68
N LEU A 97 -0.48 -12.14 3.43
CA LEU A 97 -1.40 -11.28 2.72
C LEU A 97 -1.17 -11.38 1.21
N ILE A 98 -2.24 -11.25 0.42
CA ILE A 98 -2.13 -10.98 -1.03
C ILE A 98 -2.80 -9.65 -1.34
N MET A 99 -2.08 -8.79 -2.05
CA MET A 99 -2.55 -7.51 -2.54
C MET A 99 -2.73 -7.57 -4.06
N PHE A 100 -3.94 -7.32 -4.52
CA PHE A 100 -4.31 -7.32 -5.93
C PHE A 100 -4.32 -5.89 -6.46
N SER A 101 -3.49 -5.61 -7.45
CA SER A 101 -3.56 -4.34 -8.20
C SER A 101 -4.74 -4.37 -9.17
N ILE A 102 -5.77 -3.60 -8.89
CA ILE A 102 -6.96 -3.49 -9.74
C ILE A 102 -7.03 -2.08 -10.32
N ASN A 103 -6.69 -1.96 -11.59
CA ASN A 103 -6.58 -0.66 -12.27
C ASN A 103 -7.34 -0.70 -13.60
N TYR A 104 -8.66 -0.51 -13.55
CA TYR A 104 -9.54 -0.65 -14.72
C TYR A 104 -9.19 0.30 -15.88
N GLU A 105 -8.79 1.53 -15.58
CA GLU A 105 -8.61 2.55 -16.60
C GLU A 105 -7.19 2.62 -17.20
N LYS A 106 -6.22 2.06 -16.50
CA LYS A 106 -4.81 2.14 -16.94
C LYS A 106 -4.40 1.04 -17.90
N ILE A 107 -5.19 -0.04 -17.99
CA ILE A 107 -4.94 -1.07 -18.97
C ILE A 107 -5.57 -0.61 -20.29
N PRO A 108 -4.82 -0.49 -21.39
CA PRO A 108 -5.36 -0.08 -22.67
C PRO A 108 -6.58 -0.94 -23.06
N HIS A 109 -7.66 -0.34 -23.50
CA HIS A 109 -8.92 -1.04 -23.83
C HIS A 109 -8.76 -2.23 -24.80
N HIS A 110 -7.71 -2.23 -25.61
CA HIS A 110 -7.39 -3.35 -26.51
C HIS A 110 -6.68 -4.53 -25.81
N ILE A 111 -6.20 -4.34 -24.57
CA ILE A 111 -5.59 -5.37 -23.72
C ILE A 111 -6.59 -5.85 -22.66
N LEU A 112 -7.53 -5.00 -22.25
CA LEU A 112 -8.62 -5.36 -21.37
C LEU A 112 -9.69 -6.16 -22.10
N HIS A 113 -9.45 -7.47 -22.22
CA HIS A 113 -10.58 -8.35 -22.46
C HIS A 113 -11.50 -8.33 -21.23
N PRO A 114 -12.84 -8.27 -21.36
CA PRO A 114 -13.76 -8.34 -20.20
C PRO A 114 -13.49 -9.52 -19.26
N SER A 115 -12.85 -10.58 -19.76
CA SER A 115 -12.43 -11.75 -18.98
C SER A 115 -11.30 -11.46 -17.97
N TYR A 116 -10.55 -10.37 -18.07
CA TYR A 116 -9.48 -10.10 -17.09
C TYR A 116 -10.03 -9.88 -15.69
N PHE A 117 -11.05 -9.06 -15.58
CA PHE A 117 -11.66 -8.81 -14.28
C PHE A 117 -12.29 -10.08 -13.70
N SER A 118 -13.03 -10.83 -14.50
CA SER A 118 -13.57 -12.13 -14.04
C SER A 118 -12.47 -13.08 -13.59
N THR A 119 -11.36 -13.16 -14.35
CA THR A 119 -10.21 -13.99 -13.95
C THR A 119 -9.62 -13.55 -12.61
N ILE A 120 -9.49 -12.25 -12.36
CA ILE A 120 -8.98 -11.74 -11.06
C ILE A 120 -9.95 -12.15 -9.94
N ILE A 121 -11.25 -11.99 -10.14
CA ILE A 121 -12.26 -12.38 -9.16
C ILE A 121 -12.26 -13.89 -8.91
N ASP A 122 -12.25 -14.70 -9.96
CA ASP A 122 -12.22 -16.16 -9.86
C ASP A 122 -10.96 -16.61 -9.09
N ASN A 123 -9.81 -16.00 -9.36
CA ASN A 123 -8.57 -16.26 -8.65
C ASN A 123 -8.64 -15.82 -7.18
N ALA A 124 -9.22 -14.66 -6.89
CA ALA A 124 -9.40 -14.19 -5.52
C ALA A 124 -10.30 -15.14 -4.71
N LEU A 125 -11.41 -15.59 -5.28
CA LEU A 125 -12.29 -16.57 -4.66
C LEU A 125 -11.60 -17.91 -4.44
N SER A 126 -10.87 -18.42 -5.45
CA SER A 126 -10.10 -19.65 -5.34
C SER A 126 -9.05 -19.59 -4.23
N ILE A 127 -8.36 -18.46 -4.06
CA ILE A 127 -7.41 -18.28 -2.95
C ILE A 127 -8.12 -18.39 -1.60
N LYS A 128 -9.28 -17.74 -1.43
CA LYS A 128 -10.06 -17.80 -0.18
C LYS A 128 -10.54 -19.21 0.14
N GLU A 129 -10.88 -20.00 -0.86
CA GLU A 129 -11.27 -21.41 -0.69
C GLU A 129 -10.08 -22.29 -0.28
N ARG A 130 -8.91 -22.05 -0.88
CA ARG A 130 -7.67 -22.81 -0.57
C ARG A 130 -7.09 -22.48 0.79
N ARG A 131 -7.13 -21.19 1.17
CA ARG A 131 -6.59 -20.72 2.46
C ARG A 131 -7.27 -19.43 2.90
N PRO A 132 -7.76 -19.34 4.14
CA PRO A 132 -8.29 -18.08 4.70
C PRO A 132 -7.13 -17.15 5.09
N LEU A 133 -6.60 -16.39 4.12
CA LEU A 133 -5.68 -15.28 4.37
C LEU A 133 -6.31 -13.98 3.87
N PRO A 134 -5.95 -12.82 4.45
CA PRO A 134 -6.45 -11.54 3.98
C PRO A 134 -6.08 -11.29 2.52
N ILE A 135 -7.05 -10.87 1.73
CA ILE A 135 -6.85 -10.38 0.36
C ILE A 135 -7.33 -8.94 0.24
N ILE A 136 -6.51 -8.10 -0.36
CA ILE A 136 -6.77 -6.67 -0.53
C ILE A 136 -6.92 -6.33 -2.02
N ALA A 137 -8.00 -5.65 -2.39
CA ALA A 137 -8.07 -4.94 -3.65
C ALA A 137 -7.39 -3.57 -3.51
N ARG A 138 -6.33 -3.32 -4.27
CA ARG A 138 -5.64 -2.03 -4.33
C ARG A 138 -6.01 -1.30 -5.60
N LEU A 139 -6.74 -0.20 -5.45
CA LEU A 139 -7.20 0.66 -6.54
C LEU A 139 -6.28 1.88 -6.69
N THR A 140 -5.99 2.28 -7.92
CA THR A 140 -5.30 3.55 -8.17
C THR A 140 -6.30 4.57 -8.71
N VAL A 141 -6.50 5.66 -7.98
CA VAL A 141 -7.41 6.74 -8.33
C VAL A 141 -6.70 7.75 -9.22
N THR A 142 -7.24 7.95 -10.41
CA THR A 142 -6.79 8.91 -11.42
C THR A 142 -7.87 9.96 -11.67
N GLU A 143 -7.59 10.93 -12.54
CA GLU A 143 -8.58 11.93 -12.98
C GLU A 143 -9.82 11.31 -13.69
N LYS A 144 -9.77 10.02 -14.04
CA LYS A 144 -10.86 9.30 -14.73
C LYS A 144 -11.56 8.27 -13.84
N THR A 145 -11.05 8.05 -12.64
CA THR A 145 -11.56 7.00 -11.73
C THR A 145 -12.80 7.49 -10.99
N SER A 146 -13.85 6.68 -10.95
CA SER A 146 -14.96 6.83 -10.01
C SER A 146 -14.76 5.90 -8.81
N ILE A 147 -14.27 6.43 -7.69
CA ILE A 147 -13.96 5.66 -6.48
C ILE A 147 -15.19 4.87 -6.02
N PHE A 148 -16.33 5.54 -5.92
CA PHE A 148 -17.57 4.92 -5.44
C PHE A 148 -17.98 3.73 -6.30
N THR A 149 -17.90 3.87 -7.62
CA THR A 149 -18.27 2.79 -8.55
C THR A 149 -17.31 1.61 -8.45
N GLU A 150 -16.00 1.88 -8.42
CA GLU A 150 -14.99 0.83 -8.33
C GLU A 150 -15.05 0.08 -6.99
N LEU A 151 -15.26 0.80 -5.88
CA LEU A 151 -15.45 0.17 -4.57
C LEU A 151 -16.64 -0.80 -4.55
N LEU A 152 -17.78 -0.41 -5.14
CA LEU A 152 -18.94 -1.30 -5.23
C LEU A 152 -18.67 -2.56 -6.04
N GLN A 153 -17.84 -2.47 -7.07
CA GLN A 153 -17.50 -3.62 -7.91
C GLN A 153 -16.63 -4.66 -7.20
N VAL A 154 -15.75 -4.25 -6.28
CA VAL A 154 -14.78 -5.15 -5.64
C VAL A 154 -15.14 -5.55 -4.22
N SER A 155 -15.94 -4.77 -3.51
CA SER A 155 -16.20 -4.94 -2.06
C SER A 155 -16.76 -6.31 -1.66
N ASN A 156 -17.44 -7.01 -2.55
CA ASN A 156 -18.01 -8.33 -2.26
C ASN A 156 -17.01 -9.48 -2.42
N PHE A 157 -15.86 -9.24 -3.03
CA PHE A 157 -14.89 -10.28 -3.39
C PHE A 157 -13.64 -10.25 -2.55
N PHE A 158 -13.27 -9.08 -2.06
CA PHE A 158 -12.06 -8.86 -1.26
C PHE A 158 -12.38 -8.61 0.20
N ASP A 159 -11.46 -8.99 1.08
CA ASP A 159 -11.63 -8.76 2.52
C ASP A 159 -11.44 -7.29 2.88
N TYR A 160 -10.54 -6.62 2.16
CA TYR A 160 -10.25 -5.20 2.31
C TYR A 160 -10.17 -4.52 0.95
N VAL A 161 -10.51 -3.24 0.91
CA VAL A 161 -10.29 -2.40 -0.27
C VAL A 161 -9.47 -1.18 0.14
N TYR A 162 -8.39 -0.97 -0.58
CA TYR A 162 -7.55 0.21 -0.46
C TYR A 162 -7.57 1.00 -1.75
N TRP A 163 -7.71 2.29 -1.68
CA TRP A 163 -7.48 3.16 -2.82
C TRP A 163 -6.37 4.15 -2.52
N GLN A 164 -5.60 4.48 -3.54
CA GLN A 164 -4.51 5.44 -3.49
C GLN A 164 -4.67 6.43 -4.64
N ILE A 165 -4.57 7.72 -4.35
CA ILE A 165 -4.47 8.75 -5.38
C ILE A 165 -3.13 8.56 -6.09
N GLU A 166 -3.16 8.51 -7.43
CA GLU A 166 -1.94 8.37 -8.23
C GLU A 166 -0.90 9.43 -7.88
N ASN A 167 0.33 9.00 -7.66
CA ASN A 167 1.47 9.90 -7.48
C ASN A 167 2.00 10.32 -8.86
N CYS A 168 1.46 11.41 -9.40
CA CYS A 168 1.92 12.01 -10.65
C CYS A 168 2.51 13.41 -10.39
N ASP A 169 3.37 13.87 -11.28
CA ASP A 169 4.04 15.16 -11.10
C ASP A 169 3.08 16.34 -11.28
N THR A 170 2.03 16.16 -12.07
CA THR A 170 0.99 17.17 -12.31
C THR A 170 -0.35 16.51 -12.65
N PHE A 171 -1.44 17.17 -12.31
CA PHE A 171 -2.78 16.83 -12.79
C PHE A 171 -3.08 17.63 -14.06
N ASN A 172 -3.74 17.02 -15.07
CA ASN A 172 -4.18 17.74 -16.26
C ASN A 172 -5.20 18.84 -15.91
N ASN A 173 -6.11 18.55 -14.97
CA ASN A 173 -7.05 19.52 -14.43
C ASN A 173 -7.22 19.32 -12.91
N ALA A 174 -6.26 19.82 -12.14
CA ALA A 174 -6.22 19.68 -10.70
C ALA A 174 -7.53 20.09 -9.98
N THR A 175 -8.16 21.19 -10.43
CA THR A 175 -9.39 21.68 -9.82
C THR A 175 -10.56 20.72 -10.05
N VAL A 176 -10.75 20.24 -11.27
CA VAL A 176 -11.82 19.29 -11.61
C VAL A 176 -11.57 17.98 -10.87
N PHE A 177 -10.36 17.44 -10.95
CA PHE A 177 -10.02 16.19 -10.28
C PHE A 177 -10.27 16.26 -8.77
N LYS A 178 -9.75 17.28 -8.11
CA LYS A 178 -9.94 17.49 -6.69
C LYS A 178 -11.42 17.55 -6.29
N ASN A 179 -12.23 18.33 -7.01
CA ASN A 179 -13.65 18.46 -6.70
C ASN A 179 -14.39 17.13 -6.94
N THR A 180 -14.07 16.42 -8.01
CA THR A 180 -14.65 15.10 -8.29
C THR A 180 -14.25 14.09 -7.21
N TYR A 181 -12.97 14.05 -6.83
CA TYR A 181 -12.48 13.18 -5.76
C TYR A 181 -13.19 13.43 -4.42
N ILE A 182 -13.29 14.71 -4.02
CA ILE A 182 -13.97 15.09 -2.78
C ILE A 182 -15.43 14.63 -2.80
N TYR A 183 -16.15 14.90 -3.87
CA TYR A 183 -17.54 14.46 -4.04
C TYR A 183 -17.68 12.92 -3.95
N GLU A 184 -16.82 12.18 -4.63
CA GLU A 184 -16.83 10.71 -4.62
C GLU A 184 -16.51 10.14 -3.23
N VAL A 185 -15.57 10.76 -2.49
CA VAL A 185 -15.24 10.38 -1.11
C VAL A 185 -16.41 10.68 -0.16
N GLU A 186 -17.08 11.82 -0.30
CA GLU A 186 -18.28 12.16 0.48
C GLU A 186 -19.38 11.12 0.27
N LYS A 187 -19.68 10.79 -0.97
CA LYS A 187 -20.65 9.76 -1.34
C LYS A 187 -20.28 8.38 -0.80
N THR A 188 -18.99 8.04 -0.87
CA THR A 188 -18.47 6.77 -0.33
C THR A 188 -18.61 6.74 1.19
N PHE A 189 -18.34 7.85 1.87
CA PHE A 189 -18.47 7.96 3.32
C PHE A 189 -19.92 7.82 3.77
N GLU A 190 -20.87 8.48 3.12
CA GLU A 190 -22.31 8.35 3.41
C GLU A 190 -22.79 6.90 3.25
N TYR A 191 -22.37 6.25 2.18
CA TYR A 191 -22.66 4.84 1.95
C TYR A 191 -22.07 3.94 3.04
N TRP A 192 -20.80 4.12 3.35
CA TRP A 192 -20.08 3.38 4.37
C TRP A 192 -20.69 3.58 5.77
N LEU A 193 -21.00 4.82 6.14
CA LEU A 193 -21.60 5.18 7.42
C LEU A 193 -22.97 4.48 7.62
N LYS A 194 -23.79 4.46 6.58
CA LYS A 194 -25.08 3.74 6.60
C LYS A 194 -24.93 2.25 6.92
N TYR A 195 -23.91 1.58 6.38
CA TYR A 195 -23.63 0.18 6.70
C TYR A 195 -23.09 0.04 8.13
N LEU A 196 -22.22 0.95 8.55
CA LEU A 196 -21.67 0.95 9.88
C LEU A 196 -22.79 1.09 10.96
N GLU A 197 -23.77 1.96 10.74
CA GLU A 197 -24.95 2.09 11.60
C GLU A 197 -25.80 0.81 11.68
N GLN A 198 -25.77 0.00 10.63
CA GLN A 198 -26.44 -1.31 10.57
C GLN A 198 -25.60 -2.45 11.19
N GLY A 199 -24.43 -2.15 11.76
CA GLY A 199 -23.55 -3.14 12.34
C GLY A 199 -22.65 -3.87 11.33
N VAL A 200 -22.47 -3.29 10.12
CA VAL A 200 -21.61 -3.86 9.08
C VAL A 200 -20.46 -2.90 8.79
N MET A 201 -19.23 -3.30 9.10
CA MET A 201 -18.03 -2.54 8.75
C MET A 201 -17.54 -2.95 7.34
N LEU A 202 -17.79 -2.09 6.35
CA LEU A 202 -17.14 -2.24 5.05
C LEU A 202 -15.65 -1.89 5.23
N LYS A 203 -14.77 -2.83 4.91
CA LYS A 203 -13.34 -2.73 5.23
C LYS A 203 -12.57 -1.89 4.20
N TYR A 204 -12.91 -0.62 4.15
CA TYR A 204 -12.23 0.39 3.36
C TYR A 204 -11.03 0.91 4.17
N ILE A 205 -9.83 0.50 3.75
CA ILE A 205 -8.59 0.74 4.52
C ILE A 205 -8.39 2.21 4.89
N PRO A 206 -8.57 3.21 3.99
CA PRO A 206 -8.42 4.59 4.40
C PRO A 206 -9.39 5.02 5.51
N PHE A 207 -10.62 4.54 5.49
CA PHE A 207 -11.62 4.86 6.52
C PHE A 207 -11.32 4.16 7.84
N MET A 208 -10.95 2.88 7.80
CA MET A 208 -10.53 2.14 8.99
C MET A 208 -9.30 2.78 9.64
N ALA A 209 -8.33 3.24 8.84
CA ALA A 209 -7.15 3.92 9.35
C ALA A 209 -7.49 5.22 10.08
N VAL A 210 -8.38 6.05 9.51
CA VAL A 210 -8.84 7.27 10.17
C VAL A 210 -9.52 6.96 11.50
N LEU A 211 -10.41 5.95 11.55
CA LEU A 211 -11.03 5.52 12.81
C LEU A 211 -9.99 5.06 13.83
N LYS A 212 -9.04 4.22 13.41
CA LYS A 212 -7.99 3.72 14.30
C LYS A 212 -7.18 4.87 14.89
N PHE A 213 -6.75 5.83 14.08
CA PHE A 213 -5.99 6.97 14.57
C PHE A 213 -6.82 7.94 15.42
N MET A 214 -8.11 8.08 15.16
CA MET A 214 -8.99 8.94 15.98
C MET A 214 -9.21 8.40 17.38
N PHE A 215 -9.34 7.08 17.55
CA PHE A 215 -9.79 6.48 18.78
C PHE A 215 -8.73 5.70 19.55
N PHE A 216 -7.67 5.21 18.89
CA PHE A 216 -6.69 4.32 19.51
C PHE A 216 -5.26 4.86 19.60
N HIS A 217 -4.91 5.95 18.92
CA HIS A 217 -3.65 6.72 19.04
C HIS A 217 -2.35 5.89 19.12
N ASP A 218 -2.24 4.84 18.34
CA ASP A 218 -1.18 3.83 18.48
C ASP A 218 0.09 4.09 17.66
N ARG A 219 0.27 5.29 17.08
CA ARG A 219 1.42 5.59 16.19
C ARG A 219 2.19 6.86 16.54
N ASN A 220 3.47 6.82 16.14
CA ASN A 220 4.33 7.98 16.14
C ASN A 220 3.96 8.92 14.99
N ASP A 221 3.36 10.05 15.27
CA ASP A 221 2.90 11.04 14.29
C ASP A 221 4.03 11.86 13.63
N ASN A 222 5.29 11.50 13.87
CA ASN A 222 6.46 12.08 13.21
C ASN A 222 6.95 11.25 12.00
N GLU A 223 6.32 10.12 11.73
CA GLU A 223 6.68 9.21 10.65
C GLU A 223 5.69 9.31 9.48
N PHE A 224 6.19 9.01 8.27
CA PHE A 224 5.32 8.94 7.09
C PHE A 224 4.43 7.70 7.10
N SER A 225 3.18 7.87 6.66
CA SER A 225 2.22 6.76 6.60
C SER A 225 2.68 5.61 5.70
N CYS A 226 3.40 5.91 4.63
CA CYS A 226 3.93 4.94 3.67
C CYS A 226 5.19 4.19 4.14
N GLY A 227 5.70 4.45 5.34
CA GLY A 227 6.93 3.82 5.85
C GLY A 227 8.24 4.38 5.29
N TYR A 228 8.21 5.45 4.50
CA TYR A 228 9.37 6.08 3.87
C TYR A 228 10.56 6.34 4.80
N SER A 229 10.34 6.62 6.05
CA SER A 229 11.41 6.85 7.06
C SER A 229 11.46 5.78 8.16
N ARG A 230 10.75 4.66 7.98
CA ARG A 230 10.55 3.62 8.99
C ARG A 230 11.24 2.29 8.69
N GLY A 231 12.19 2.27 7.76
CA GLY A 231 12.88 1.05 7.39
C GLY A 231 12.27 0.30 6.21
N MET A 232 11.32 0.93 5.46
CA MET A 232 10.95 0.40 4.15
C MET A 232 12.14 0.55 3.19
N ILE A 233 12.54 -0.53 2.56
CA ILE A 233 13.64 -0.56 1.59
C ILE A 233 13.14 -1.24 0.32
N TYR A 234 13.13 -0.50 -0.77
CA TYR A 234 12.90 -1.03 -2.09
C TYR A 234 14.23 -1.44 -2.72
N ILE A 235 14.35 -2.71 -3.08
CA ILE A 235 15.57 -3.26 -3.69
C ILE A 235 15.30 -3.53 -5.16
N GLN A 236 16.03 -2.84 -6.03
CA GLN A 236 15.97 -3.07 -7.47
C GLN A 236 16.70 -4.35 -7.87
N THR A 237 16.43 -4.82 -9.06
CA THR A 237 17.05 -6.06 -9.60
C THR A 237 18.58 -5.96 -9.79
N ASN A 238 19.14 -4.75 -9.86
CA ASN A 238 20.59 -4.51 -9.86
C ASN A 238 21.21 -4.46 -8.43
N GLY A 239 20.41 -4.63 -7.37
CA GLY A 239 20.86 -4.56 -5.97
C GLY A 239 20.92 -3.17 -5.38
N MET A 240 20.56 -2.11 -6.10
CA MET A 240 20.45 -0.75 -5.56
C MET A 240 19.21 -0.64 -4.67
N CYS A 241 19.36 0.07 -3.56
CA CYS A 241 18.34 0.22 -2.53
C CYS A 241 17.81 1.65 -2.46
N TYR A 242 16.48 1.79 -2.37
CA TYR A 242 15.79 3.07 -2.35
C TYR A 242 14.73 3.12 -1.25
N ALA A 243 14.41 4.33 -0.79
CA ALA A 243 13.34 4.56 0.19
C ALA A 243 11.92 4.55 -0.42
N CYS A 244 11.80 4.53 -1.73
CA CYS A 244 10.54 4.52 -2.46
C CYS A 244 10.64 3.68 -3.73
N SER A 245 9.60 2.91 -4.05
CA SER A 245 9.51 2.12 -5.28
C SER A 245 9.27 2.98 -6.54
N ASP A 246 8.71 4.17 -6.37
CA ASP A 246 8.42 5.12 -7.47
C ASP A 246 9.61 6.04 -7.76
N ASN A 247 10.82 5.53 -7.67
CA ASN A 247 12.04 6.30 -7.93
C ASN A 247 12.36 6.35 -9.43
N VAL A 248 11.61 7.13 -10.18
CA VAL A 248 11.72 7.18 -11.65
C VAL A 248 12.86 8.05 -12.15
N GLU A 249 13.30 9.07 -11.39
CA GLU A 249 14.35 10.00 -11.82
C GLU A 249 15.27 10.43 -10.67
N GLY A 250 16.57 10.20 -10.87
CA GLY A 250 17.61 10.66 -9.97
C GLY A 250 17.83 9.83 -8.71
N ASN A 251 18.87 10.15 -7.97
CA ASN A 251 19.27 9.41 -6.78
C ASN A 251 18.70 9.99 -5.46
N VAL A 252 17.61 10.73 -5.52
CA VAL A 252 17.09 11.46 -4.34
C VAL A 252 16.67 10.51 -3.21
N HIS A 253 16.16 9.34 -3.59
CA HIS A 253 15.71 8.30 -2.64
C HIS A 253 16.70 7.16 -2.49
N TYR A 254 17.88 7.27 -3.08
CA TYR A 254 18.92 6.25 -3.00
C TYR A 254 19.47 6.13 -1.57
N MET A 255 19.51 4.91 -1.07
CA MET A 255 19.93 4.59 0.28
C MET A 255 21.25 3.85 0.34
N GLY A 256 21.67 3.24 -0.76
CA GLY A 256 22.82 2.35 -0.82
C GLY A 256 22.59 1.15 -1.73
N ASP A 257 23.30 0.06 -1.48
CA ASP A 257 23.13 -1.20 -2.21
C ASP A 257 23.31 -2.41 -1.27
N ILE A 258 22.87 -3.57 -1.75
CA ILE A 258 22.87 -4.81 -0.93
C ILE A 258 24.28 -5.26 -0.52
N HIS A 259 25.35 -4.83 -1.21
CA HIS A 259 26.73 -5.24 -0.91
C HIS A 259 27.43 -4.27 0.04
N LYS A 260 27.08 -2.97 -0.02
CA LYS A 260 27.71 -1.90 0.78
C LYS A 260 26.88 -1.50 2.00
N GLY A 261 25.64 -1.99 2.05
CA GLY A 261 24.68 -1.58 3.06
C GLY A 261 23.92 -0.30 2.70
N VAL A 262 23.02 0.10 3.59
CA VAL A 262 22.14 1.26 3.40
C VAL A 262 22.25 2.25 4.53
N THR A 263 21.96 3.51 4.21
CA THR A 263 21.70 4.56 5.19
C THR A 263 20.22 4.89 5.15
N LEU A 264 19.52 4.69 6.26
CA LEU A 264 18.09 4.99 6.35
C LEU A 264 17.86 6.50 6.22
N PRO A 265 16.86 6.94 5.47
CA PRO A 265 16.52 8.36 5.40
C PRO A 265 16.04 8.84 6.77
N HIS A 266 16.53 9.99 7.22
CA HIS A 266 16.19 10.56 8.51
C HIS A 266 15.12 11.68 8.42
N HIS A 267 14.40 11.76 7.31
CA HIS A 267 13.35 12.78 7.15
C HIS A 267 12.22 12.57 8.15
N LYS A 268 11.92 13.62 8.91
CA LYS A 268 10.80 13.66 9.85
C LYS A 268 9.71 14.56 9.31
N LEU A 269 8.45 14.22 9.59
CA LEU A 269 7.30 15.07 9.20
C LEU A 269 7.43 16.51 9.71
N THR A 270 8.14 16.72 10.82
CA THR A 270 8.40 18.04 11.40
C THR A 270 9.28 18.94 10.53
N GLU A 271 10.02 18.39 9.58
CA GLU A 271 10.84 19.15 8.63
C GLU A 271 10.03 19.77 7.49
N PHE A 272 8.78 19.33 7.32
CA PHE A 272 7.88 19.73 6.25
C PHE A 272 6.72 20.58 6.77
N LYS A 273 5.86 21.06 5.87
CA LYS A 273 4.66 21.82 6.21
C LYS A 273 3.71 21.07 7.15
N CYS A 274 3.83 19.75 7.24
CA CYS A 274 3.05 18.89 8.13
C CYS A 274 3.24 19.22 9.61
N ASN A 275 4.34 19.85 9.98
CA ASN A 275 4.62 20.24 11.38
C ASN A 275 3.51 21.04 12.05
N LYS A 276 2.85 21.92 11.28
CA LYS A 276 1.76 22.78 11.75
C LYS A 276 0.37 22.34 11.27
N CYS A 277 0.28 21.18 10.65
CA CYS A 277 -0.97 20.69 10.08
C CYS A 277 -1.88 20.12 11.19
N PRO A 278 -3.13 20.58 11.33
CA PRO A 278 -4.04 20.06 12.35
C PRO A 278 -4.47 18.60 12.10
N TYR A 279 -4.22 18.08 10.90
CA TYR A 279 -4.54 16.69 10.51
C TYR A 279 -3.32 15.76 10.54
N ARG A 280 -2.18 16.21 11.12
CA ARG A 280 -0.94 15.43 11.10
C ARG A 280 -1.11 14.02 11.67
N SER A 281 -1.78 13.89 12.80
CA SER A 281 -2.03 12.62 13.47
C SER A 281 -2.89 11.65 12.65
N LEU A 282 -3.78 12.16 11.81
CA LEU A 282 -4.64 11.35 10.93
C LEU A 282 -3.95 11.04 9.59
N CYS A 283 -3.20 11.99 9.05
CA CYS A 283 -2.61 11.92 7.71
C CYS A 283 -1.22 11.27 7.71
N MET A 284 -0.40 11.56 8.72
CA MET A 284 1.01 11.16 8.80
C MET A 284 1.80 11.46 7.51
N GLY A 285 1.54 12.64 6.92
CA GLY A 285 2.24 13.15 5.76
C GLY A 285 1.96 12.45 4.44
N ARG A 286 1.14 11.42 4.41
CA ARG A 286 0.81 10.60 3.23
C ARG A 286 2.06 9.94 2.63
N CYS A 287 2.79 10.62 1.75
CA CYS A 287 3.87 10.09 0.92
C CYS A 287 5.16 10.88 1.12
N GLY A 288 6.24 10.19 1.51
CA GLY A 288 7.55 10.82 1.70
C GLY A 288 8.13 11.37 0.40
N ARG A 289 8.00 10.63 -0.72
CA ARG A 289 8.43 11.08 -2.05
C ARG A 289 7.80 12.41 -2.42
N MET A 290 6.50 12.56 -2.22
CA MET A 290 5.76 13.78 -2.54
C MET A 290 6.39 15.03 -1.87
N HIS A 291 6.82 14.92 -0.62
CA HIS A 291 7.42 16.04 0.10
C HIS A 291 8.82 16.40 -0.37
N VAL A 292 9.51 15.49 -1.01
CA VAL A 292 10.89 15.69 -1.52
C VAL A 292 10.89 16.18 -2.96
N GLU A 293 9.97 15.68 -3.80
CA GLU A 293 10.02 15.91 -5.25
C GLU A 293 8.98 16.92 -5.76
N PHE A 294 7.79 17.02 -5.13
CA PHE A 294 6.69 17.79 -5.70
C PHE A 294 6.70 19.26 -5.29
N SER A 295 6.14 20.12 -6.13
CA SER A 295 5.90 21.51 -5.78
C SER A 295 4.92 21.65 -4.61
N ILE A 296 5.04 22.77 -3.88
CA ILE A 296 4.16 23.02 -2.72
C ILE A 296 2.70 23.15 -3.13
N GLU A 297 2.43 23.69 -4.31
CA GLU A 297 1.10 23.80 -4.89
C GLU A 297 0.50 22.43 -5.14
N HIS A 298 1.27 21.55 -5.76
CA HIS A 298 0.83 20.17 -6.06
C HIS A 298 0.60 19.35 -4.78
N ILE A 299 1.50 19.48 -3.79
CA ILE A 299 1.29 18.90 -2.47
C ILE A 299 0.00 19.41 -1.82
N ASN A 300 -0.35 20.70 -2.01
CA ASN A 300 -1.58 21.28 -1.47
C ASN A 300 -2.84 20.66 -2.07
N ASP A 301 -2.82 20.25 -3.34
CA ASP A 301 -3.97 19.56 -3.94
C ASP A 301 -4.23 18.22 -3.27
N TYR A 302 -3.20 17.38 -3.08
CA TYR A 302 -3.34 16.14 -2.29
C TYR A 302 -3.79 16.40 -0.87
N CYS A 303 -3.23 17.42 -0.21
CA CYS A 303 -3.64 17.78 1.14
C CYS A 303 -5.11 18.16 1.23
N GLN A 304 -5.65 18.93 0.27
CA GLN A 304 -7.06 19.32 0.26
C GLN A 304 -7.98 18.11 0.08
N MET A 305 -7.62 17.17 -0.80
CA MET A 305 -8.36 15.92 -1.00
C MET A 305 -8.42 15.08 0.28
N ASN A 306 -7.29 14.86 0.93
CA ASN A 306 -7.24 14.08 2.17
C ASN A 306 -7.90 14.80 3.36
N GLN A 307 -7.73 16.12 3.47
CA GLN A 307 -8.39 16.92 4.52
C GLN A 307 -9.90 16.90 4.40
N ALA A 308 -10.44 16.82 3.18
CA ALA A 308 -11.89 16.66 2.98
C ALA A 308 -12.37 15.35 3.62
N MET A 309 -11.68 14.25 3.38
CA MET A 309 -11.96 12.96 4.02
C MET A 309 -11.88 13.05 5.54
N PHE A 310 -10.80 13.60 6.11
CA PHE A 310 -10.66 13.72 7.57
C PHE A 310 -11.75 14.57 8.21
N LYS A 311 -12.21 15.64 7.54
CA LYS A 311 -13.33 16.47 8.01
C LYS A 311 -14.63 15.69 8.14
N LEU A 312 -14.93 14.77 7.23
CA LEU A 312 -16.12 13.91 7.33
C LEU A 312 -16.12 13.12 8.64
N PHE A 313 -14.97 12.51 8.98
CA PHE A 313 -14.83 11.76 10.22
C PHE A 313 -14.93 12.66 11.46
N LEU A 314 -14.23 13.80 11.47
CA LEU A 314 -14.25 14.72 12.60
C LEU A 314 -15.63 15.33 12.83
N ASN A 315 -16.37 15.65 11.76
CA ASN A 315 -17.74 16.15 11.85
C ASN A 315 -18.74 15.10 12.37
N ASN A 316 -18.43 13.81 12.22
CA ASN A 316 -19.27 12.71 12.68
C ASN A 316 -18.67 11.98 13.91
N LYS A 317 -17.69 12.60 14.60
CA LYS A 317 -16.91 11.95 15.66
C LYS A 317 -17.79 11.32 16.75
N GLU A 318 -18.73 12.06 17.28
CA GLU A 318 -19.62 11.59 18.37
C GLU A 318 -20.49 10.41 17.94
N LEU A 319 -21.01 10.43 16.71
CA LEU A 319 -21.78 9.32 16.14
C LEU A 319 -20.89 8.07 15.97
N LEU A 320 -19.70 8.24 15.40
CA LEU A 320 -18.75 7.14 15.18
C LEU A 320 -18.31 6.52 16.51
N GLU A 321 -18.03 7.32 17.53
CA GLU A 321 -17.70 6.86 18.88
C GLU A 321 -18.83 6.00 19.46
N GLN A 322 -20.07 6.46 19.40
CA GLN A 322 -21.24 5.70 19.86
C GLN A 322 -21.42 4.38 19.11
N ILE A 323 -21.16 4.36 17.79
CA ILE A 323 -21.27 3.14 16.99
C ILE A 323 -20.21 2.13 17.40
N ILE A 324 -18.96 2.58 17.59
CA ILE A 324 -17.84 1.71 18.00
C ILE A 324 -18.06 1.16 19.40
N GLU A 325 -18.51 1.99 20.34
CA GLU A 325 -18.80 1.56 21.73
C GLU A 325 -19.92 0.51 21.79
N ARG A 326 -20.93 0.64 20.93
CA ARG A 326 -22.06 -0.33 20.87
C ARG A 326 -21.67 -1.65 20.17
N ASN A 327 -20.56 -1.69 19.46
CA ASN A 327 -20.11 -2.84 18.67
C ASN A 327 -18.69 -3.27 19.09
N PRO A 328 -18.55 -4.10 20.14
CA PRO A 328 -17.23 -4.56 20.60
C PRO A 328 -16.39 -5.21 19.50
N THR A 329 -17.03 -5.91 18.56
CA THR A 329 -16.34 -6.51 17.39
C THR A 329 -15.64 -5.47 16.52
N PHE A 330 -16.24 -4.29 16.32
CA PHE A 330 -15.59 -3.20 15.56
C PHE A 330 -14.38 -2.66 16.30
N LYS A 331 -14.50 -2.53 17.62
CA LYS A 331 -13.40 -2.11 18.48
C LYS A 331 -12.24 -3.09 18.37
N ASP A 332 -12.50 -4.38 18.61
CA ASP A 332 -11.49 -5.43 18.52
C ASP A 332 -10.83 -5.49 17.14
N GLU A 333 -11.62 -5.35 16.09
CA GLU A 333 -11.11 -5.35 14.72
C GLU A 333 -10.19 -4.16 14.45
N LEU A 334 -10.54 -2.95 14.89
CA LEU A 334 -9.72 -1.75 14.72
C LEU A 334 -8.45 -1.79 15.58
N GLU A 335 -8.54 -2.26 16.84
CA GLU A 335 -7.39 -2.38 17.73
C GLU A 335 -6.37 -3.39 17.21
N ASN A 336 -6.84 -4.54 16.74
CA ASN A 336 -5.99 -5.65 16.29
C ASN A 336 -5.67 -5.59 14.79
N TRP A 337 -6.22 -4.62 14.06
CA TRP A 337 -5.93 -4.47 12.65
C TRP A 337 -4.49 -4.04 12.42
N ILE A 338 -3.77 -4.83 11.65
CA ILE A 338 -2.37 -4.61 11.34
C ILE A 338 -2.29 -3.73 10.08
N LEU A 339 -1.83 -2.50 10.27
CA LEU A 339 -1.64 -1.52 9.19
C LEU A 339 -0.31 -1.67 8.42
N GLU A 340 0.46 -2.70 8.74
CA GLU A 340 1.87 -2.81 8.32
C GLU A 340 2.06 -3.01 6.82
N TYR A 341 1.03 -3.45 6.13
CA TYR A 341 1.13 -3.84 4.73
C TYR A 341 0.66 -2.80 3.74
N THR A 342 0.10 -1.71 4.20
CA THR A 342 -0.53 -0.73 3.33
C THR A 342 -0.19 0.69 3.75
N GLU A 343 0.02 1.53 2.76
CA GLU A 343 -0.26 2.94 2.93
C GLU A 343 -1.75 3.07 3.29
N PHE A 344 -2.12 3.99 4.15
CA PHE A 344 -3.51 4.12 4.59
C PHE A 344 -4.07 5.51 4.34
N THR A 345 -3.24 6.45 3.95
CA THR A 345 -3.70 7.77 3.50
C THR A 345 -3.65 7.81 1.99
N PRO A 346 -4.79 7.95 1.31
CA PRO A 346 -4.88 7.92 -0.15
C PRO A 346 -4.00 8.93 -0.87
#